data_d317f9bc99d063e16e61f152a337ef63
#
_entry.id   d317f9bc99d063e16e61f152a337ef63
#
_cell.length_a   1.000
_cell.length_b   1.000
_cell.length_c   1.000
_cell.angle_alpha   90.00
_cell.angle_beta   90.00
_cell.angle_gamma   90.00
#
_symmetry.space_group_name_H-M   'P 1'
#
loop_
_entity.id
_entity.type
_entity.pdbx_description
1 polymer ?
#
loop_
_entity_poly.entity_id
_entity_poly.type
_entity_poly.pdbx_seq_one_letter_code
_entity_poly.pdbx_strand_id
1 'polypeptide(L)'
;VITLRLSSSQRQFLLQATQRYAARIEIATDYLASRQLSVEEASIFHLGVVDEPLPGHEPYKGRLAIPYITPSGVVDIRFRGMNGEDPKYMGLVGAKTTMFNTQACFVADKYICVTEGEFDCIMMTVKTNHPTVGIPGANNWKPHYVKILDDFDVVIVLADGDAAGLEFGKKISRELGSVNIISMPDGEDVNSMMIKQGSEWLDERIRECVTPG
;
A
#
# COMPACT_ATOMS: atom_id res chain seq x y z
N VAL A 1 -25.74 -4.90 12.22
CA VAL A 1 -24.43 -5.01 11.59
C VAL A 1 -23.40 -5.03 12.71
N ILE A 2 -22.82 -6.22 12.99
CA ILE A 2 -21.74 -6.31 13.99
C ILE A 2 -20.48 -5.78 13.30
N THR A 3 -20.12 -4.55 13.57
CA THR A 3 -18.81 -4.03 13.21
C THR A 3 -17.81 -4.63 14.21
N LEU A 4 -17.06 -5.64 13.80
CA LEU A 4 -15.97 -6.19 14.60
C LEU A 4 -14.86 -5.11 14.70
N ARG A 5 -14.97 -4.26 15.70
CA ARG A 5 -13.89 -3.35 16.08
C ARG A 5 -12.86 -4.16 16.85
N LEU A 6 -11.58 -3.93 16.55
CA LEU A 6 -10.50 -4.50 17.34
C LEU A 6 -10.68 -4.09 18.81
N SER A 7 -10.53 -5.05 19.71
CA SER A 7 -10.46 -4.78 21.15
C SER A 7 -9.19 -4.01 21.50
N SER A 8 -9.17 -3.38 22.67
CA SER A 8 -7.96 -2.69 23.14
C SER A 8 -6.74 -3.62 23.24
N SER A 9 -6.95 -4.86 23.66
CA SER A 9 -5.88 -5.86 23.71
C SER A 9 -5.36 -6.25 22.32
N GLN A 10 -6.23 -6.39 21.33
CA GLN A 10 -5.82 -6.65 19.94
C GLN A 10 -5.01 -5.47 19.35
N ARG A 11 -5.45 -4.24 19.59
CA ARG A 11 -4.70 -3.05 19.15
C ARG A 11 -3.32 -2.97 19.80
N GLN A 12 -3.25 -3.23 21.11
CA GLN A 12 -2.00 -3.24 21.84
C GLN A 12 -1.05 -4.34 21.31
N PHE A 13 -1.58 -5.53 21.03
CA PHE A 13 -0.82 -6.63 20.45
C PHE A 13 -0.26 -6.27 19.06
N LEU A 14 -1.09 -5.69 18.17
CA LEU A 14 -0.65 -5.25 16.85
C LEU A 14 0.43 -4.15 16.94
N LEU A 15 0.27 -3.21 17.86
CA LEU A 15 1.28 -2.17 18.09
C LEU A 15 2.60 -2.78 18.57
N GLN A 16 2.55 -3.69 19.54
CA GLN A 16 3.73 -4.40 20.05
C GLN A 16 4.42 -5.21 18.93
N ALA A 17 3.64 -5.92 18.11
CA ALA A 17 4.16 -6.68 16.97
C ALA A 17 4.86 -5.75 15.97
N THR A 18 4.22 -4.63 15.60
CA THR A 18 4.80 -3.64 14.69
C THR A 18 6.13 -3.10 15.22
N GLN A 19 6.18 -2.68 16.48
CA GLN A 19 7.40 -2.16 17.10
C GLN A 19 8.52 -3.20 17.15
N ARG A 20 8.19 -4.45 17.52
CA ARG A 20 9.16 -5.54 17.59
C ARG A 20 9.76 -5.86 16.22
N TYR A 21 8.93 -5.92 15.19
CA TYR A 21 9.39 -6.27 13.84
C TYR A 21 10.11 -5.09 13.17
N ALA A 22 9.65 -3.86 13.38
CA ALA A 22 10.33 -2.67 12.89
C ALA A 22 11.76 -2.53 13.42
N ALA A 23 12.01 -2.94 14.66
CA ALA A 23 13.36 -2.98 15.26
C ALA A 23 14.31 -3.97 14.54
N ARG A 24 13.82 -4.78 13.60
CA ARG A 24 14.59 -5.76 12.81
C ARG A 24 14.58 -5.47 11.31
N ILE A 25 14.25 -4.24 10.90
CA ILE A 25 14.15 -3.86 9.48
C ILE A 25 15.48 -4.05 8.73
N GLU A 26 16.60 -3.90 9.38
CA GLU A 26 17.94 -4.08 8.81
C GLU A 26 18.15 -5.47 8.17
N ILE A 27 17.42 -6.49 8.61
CA ILE A 27 17.47 -7.84 8.02
C ILE A 27 16.94 -7.81 6.59
N ALA A 28 16.09 -6.83 6.23
CA ALA A 28 15.52 -6.69 4.90
C ALA A 28 16.33 -5.75 3.97
N THR A 29 17.53 -5.28 4.37
CA THR A 29 18.30 -4.27 3.62
C THR A 29 18.47 -4.63 2.15
N ASP A 30 18.93 -5.83 1.83
CA ASP A 30 19.15 -6.28 0.45
C ASP A 30 17.84 -6.37 -0.33
N TYR A 31 16.78 -6.85 0.32
CA TYR A 31 15.45 -6.92 -0.28
C TYR A 31 14.89 -5.54 -0.59
N LEU A 32 15.00 -4.60 0.35
CA LEU A 32 14.57 -3.22 0.16
C LEU A 32 15.37 -2.53 -0.94
N ALA A 33 16.70 -2.71 -0.95
CA ALA A 33 17.58 -2.19 -1.99
C ALA A 33 17.20 -2.71 -3.38
N SER A 34 16.81 -3.99 -3.51
CA SER A 34 16.31 -4.55 -4.76
C SER A 34 15.01 -3.90 -5.26
N ARG A 35 14.31 -3.20 -4.37
CA ARG A 35 13.09 -2.43 -4.62
C ARG A 35 13.35 -0.92 -4.66
N GLN A 36 14.62 -0.50 -4.66
CA GLN A 36 15.04 0.90 -4.57
C GLN A 36 14.50 1.65 -3.34
N LEU A 37 14.25 0.94 -2.26
CA LEU A 37 13.90 1.52 -0.96
C LEU A 37 15.09 1.46 -0.01
N SER A 38 15.34 2.54 0.70
CA SER A 38 16.26 2.52 1.85
C SER A 38 15.56 2.03 3.11
N VAL A 39 16.35 1.68 4.12
CA VAL A 39 15.83 1.32 5.45
C VAL A 39 15.08 2.50 6.08
N GLU A 40 15.58 3.73 5.89
CA GLU A 40 14.95 4.95 6.39
C GLU A 40 13.58 5.17 5.75
N GLU A 41 13.47 5.01 4.43
CA GLU A 41 12.20 5.13 3.71
C GLU A 41 11.19 4.05 4.15
N ALA A 42 11.66 2.81 4.31
CA ALA A 42 10.84 1.71 4.83
C ALA A 42 10.36 1.97 6.27
N SER A 43 11.19 2.62 7.07
CA SER A 43 10.88 2.96 8.47
C SER A 43 9.78 4.01 8.60
N ILE A 44 9.55 4.87 7.60
CA ILE A 44 8.40 5.79 7.55
C ILE A 44 7.08 5.03 7.65
N PHE A 45 7.03 3.84 7.04
CA PHE A 45 5.85 2.96 7.07
C PHE A 45 5.91 1.91 8.18
N HIS A 46 6.88 2.00 9.10
CA HIS A 46 7.12 1.02 10.16
C HIS A 46 7.25 -0.42 9.63
N LEU A 47 7.80 -0.59 8.43
CA LEU A 47 8.11 -1.93 7.92
C LEU A 47 9.11 -2.62 8.85
N GLY A 48 9.04 -3.95 8.90
CA GLY A 48 9.94 -4.70 9.76
C GLY A 48 10.02 -6.17 9.38
N VAL A 49 10.91 -6.93 9.99
CA VAL A 49 11.07 -8.36 9.73
C VAL A 49 10.62 -9.18 10.93
N VAL A 50 9.85 -10.23 10.69
CA VAL A 50 9.43 -11.19 11.71
C VAL A 50 10.61 -12.13 12.01
N ASP A 51 11.61 -11.62 12.72
CA ASP A 51 12.78 -12.42 13.15
C ASP A 51 12.42 -13.28 14.36
N GLU A 52 11.86 -12.65 15.38
CA GLU A 52 11.33 -13.29 16.58
C GLU A 52 9.82 -13.12 16.66
N PRO A 53 9.03 -14.08 16.18
CA PRO A 53 7.58 -13.94 16.15
C PRO A 53 6.97 -13.84 17.53
N LEU A 54 5.94 -13.00 17.66
CA LEU A 54 5.05 -13.04 18.83
C LEU A 54 4.13 -14.28 18.77
N PRO A 55 3.56 -14.72 19.90
CA PRO A 55 2.64 -15.87 19.91
C PRO A 55 1.53 -15.73 18.86
N GLY A 56 1.38 -16.76 18.01
CA GLY A 56 0.45 -16.77 16.90
C GLY A 56 1.00 -16.17 15.59
N HIS A 57 2.20 -15.59 15.61
CA HIS A 57 2.87 -15.07 14.42
C HIS A 57 3.98 -15.98 13.89
N GLU A 58 4.15 -17.20 14.44
CA GLU A 58 5.14 -18.18 14.03
C GLU A 58 5.13 -18.50 12.52
N PRO A 59 3.95 -18.61 11.86
CA PRO A 59 3.88 -18.86 10.42
C PRO A 59 4.48 -17.75 9.55
N TYR A 60 4.65 -16.56 10.09
CA TYR A 60 5.17 -15.39 9.37
C TYR A 60 6.67 -15.17 9.56
N LYS A 61 7.36 -16.05 10.29
CA LYS A 61 8.80 -15.92 10.53
C LYS A 61 9.59 -15.74 9.23
N GLY A 62 10.53 -14.80 9.23
CA GLY A 62 11.36 -14.46 8.08
C GLY A 62 10.70 -13.54 7.06
N ARG A 63 9.41 -13.22 7.19
CA ARG A 63 8.68 -12.35 6.26
C ARG A 63 8.81 -10.88 6.65
N LEU A 64 8.68 -10.02 5.67
CA LEU A 64 8.52 -8.58 5.87
C LEU A 64 7.10 -8.29 6.39
N ALA A 65 7.02 -7.66 7.54
CA ALA A 65 5.77 -7.17 8.13
C ALA A 65 5.45 -5.77 7.59
N ILE A 66 4.23 -5.60 7.09
CA ILE A 66 3.71 -4.36 6.53
C ILE A 66 2.49 -3.95 7.38
N PRO A 67 2.66 -3.05 8.36
CA PRO A 67 1.56 -2.64 9.22
C PRO A 67 0.60 -1.69 8.50
N TYR A 68 -0.68 -1.85 8.77
CA TYR A 68 -1.74 -0.96 8.34
C TYR A 68 -2.07 0.00 9.48
N ILE A 69 -1.73 1.25 9.27
CA ILE A 69 -1.83 2.28 10.30
C ILE A 69 -2.93 3.27 9.92
N THR A 70 -3.77 3.58 10.89
CA THR A 70 -4.83 4.58 10.79
C THR A 70 -4.67 5.60 11.93
N PRO A 71 -5.43 6.70 11.96
CA PRO A 71 -5.45 7.59 13.13
C PRO A 71 -5.78 6.89 14.45
N SER A 72 -6.40 5.71 14.38
CA SER A 72 -6.72 4.88 15.56
C SER A 72 -5.60 3.92 15.95
N GLY A 73 -4.43 3.97 15.29
CA GLY A 73 -3.28 3.09 15.49
C GLY A 73 -3.20 1.96 14.47
N VAL A 74 -2.41 0.95 14.78
CA VAL A 74 -2.25 -0.24 13.93
C VAL A 74 -3.52 -1.08 13.95
N VAL A 75 -4.05 -1.38 12.76
CA VAL A 75 -5.33 -2.09 12.61
C VAL A 75 -5.18 -3.46 11.95
N ASP A 76 -4.08 -3.69 11.23
CA ASP A 76 -3.73 -4.97 10.59
C ASP A 76 -2.22 -5.04 10.33
N ILE A 77 -1.70 -6.22 10.05
CA ILE A 77 -0.35 -6.44 9.53
C ILE A 77 -0.44 -7.48 8.43
N ARG A 78 0.09 -7.17 7.25
CA ARG A 78 0.34 -8.16 6.22
C ARG A 78 1.80 -8.56 6.20
N PHE A 79 2.06 -9.76 5.73
CA PHE A 79 3.38 -10.36 5.72
C PHE A 79 3.75 -10.77 4.31
N ARG A 80 4.85 -10.20 3.80
CA ARG A 80 5.35 -10.45 2.46
C ARG A 80 6.57 -11.34 2.49
N GLY A 81 6.59 -12.36 1.65
CA GLY A 81 7.78 -13.15 1.38
C GLY A 81 8.86 -12.31 0.68
N MET A 82 10.11 -12.44 1.11
CA MET A 82 11.25 -11.71 0.56
C MET A 82 12.13 -12.57 -0.37
N ASN A 83 12.09 -13.90 -0.20
CA ASN A 83 12.97 -14.86 -0.87
C ASN A 83 12.21 -15.86 -1.75
N GLY A 84 11.09 -15.44 -2.33
CA GLY A 84 10.29 -16.32 -3.20
C GLY A 84 9.34 -17.25 -2.49
N GLU A 85 9.02 -16.97 -1.23
CA GLU A 85 8.06 -17.77 -0.44
C GLU A 85 6.66 -17.76 -1.09
N ASP A 86 6.02 -18.92 -1.12
CA ASP A 86 4.64 -19.09 -1.52
C ASP A 86 3.74 -19.43 -0.30
N PRO A 87 2.66 -18.70 -0.06
CA PRO A 87 2.17 -17.57 -0.86
C PRO A 87 3.04 -16.31 -0.66
N LYS A 88 3.16 -15.48 -1.72
CA LYS A 88 3.89 -14.21 -1.69
C LYS A 88 3.44 -13.27 -0.57
N TYR A 89 2.15 -13.24 -0.27
CA TYR A 89 1.55 -12.48 0.82
C TYR A 89 0.71 -13.35 1.75
N MET A 90 0.82 -13.07 3.03
CA MET A 90 -0.05 -13.64 4.07
C MET A 90 -0.69 -12.52 4.87
N GLY A 91 -1.92 -12.72 5.32
CA GLY A 91 -2.60 -11.83 6.28
C GLY A 91 -2.78 -12.50 7.62
N LEU A 92 -3.12 -11.73 8.63
CA LEU A 92 -3.54 -12.26 9.93
C LEU A 92 -4.83 -13.08 9.76
N VAL A 93 -4.94 -14.16 10.51
CA VAL A 93 -6.12 -15.04 10.48
C VAL A 93 -7.37 -14.24 10.86
N GLY A 94 -8.36 -14.25 9.97
CA GLY A 94 -9.62 -13.53 10.15
C GLY A 94 -9.57 -12.02 9.88
N ALA A 95 -8.41 -11.45 9.56
CA ALA A 95 -8.30 -10.06 9.13
C ALA A 95 -8.95 -9.86 7.76
N LYS A 96 -9.52 -8.67 7.56
CA LYS A 96 -10.04 -8.24 6.27
C LYS A 96 -9.10 -7.19 5.70
N THR A 97 -8.55 -7.44 4.54
CA THR A 97 -7.73 -6.47 3.82
C THR A 97 -8.46 -5.13 3.72
N THR A 98 -7.78 -4.07 4.10
CA THR A 98 -8.28 -2.69 4.08
C THR A 98 -7.42 -1.83 3.16
N MET A 99 -7.77 -0.56 3.00
CA MET A 99 -6.94 0.42 2.30
C MET A 99 -5.63 0.64 3.08
N PHE A 100 -4.52 0.60 2.38
CA PHE A 100 -3.19 0.90 2.93
C PHE A 100 -2.90 2.39 2.84
N ASN A 101 -2.09 2.91 3.76
CA ASN A 101 -1.67 4.30 3.84
C ASN A 101 -2.83 5.31 3.88
N THR A 102 -3.85 5.03 4.68
CA THR A 102 -5.02 5.93 4.82
C THR A 102 -4.64 7.34 5.30
N GLN A 103 -3.44 7.54 5.84
CA GLN A 103 -2.93 8.86 6.22
C GLN A 103 -2.84 9.81 5.02
N ALA A 104 -2.60 9.28 3.82
CA ALA A 104 -2.58 10.08 2.60
C ALA A 104 -3.89 10.85 2.37
N CYS A 105 -5.03 10.30 2.76
CA CYS A 105 -6.32 10.99 2.65
C CYS A 105 -6.44 12.25 3.52
N PHE A 106 -5.62 12.39 4.56
CA PHE A 106 -5.64 13.55 5.47
C PHE A 106 -4.66 14.65 5.07
N VAL A 107 -3.69 14.35 4.21
CA VAL A 107 -2.70 15.29 3.72
C VAL A 107 -2.91 15.68 2.26
N ALA A 108 -3.71 14.91 1.54
CA ALA A 108 -4.13 15.22 0.18
C ALA A 108 -5.04 16.47 0.16
N ASP A 109 -4.85 17.33 -0.83
CA ASP A 109 -5.68 18.52 -1.04
C ASP A 109 -6.71 18.26 -2.16
N LYS A 110 -6.31 18.31 -3.40
CA LYS A 110 -7.22 18.25 -4.55
C LYS A 110 -7.30 16.86 -5.19
N TYR A 111 -6.25 16.08 -5.09
CA TYR A 111 -6.18 14.78 -5.74
C TYR A 111 -5.53 13.74 -4.84
N ILE A 112 -5.78 12.48 -5.18
CA ILE A 112 -5.16 11.34 -4.54
C ILE A 112 -4.83 10.26 -5.56
N CYS A 113 -3.68 9.61 -5.40
CA CYS A 113 -3.29 8.46 -6.20
C CYS A 113 -3.75 7.15 -5.54
N VAL A 114 -4.10 6.17 -6.35
CA VAL A 114 -4.50 4.82 -5.93
C VAL A 114 -3.66 3.79 -6.66
N THR A 115 -3.02 2.88 -5.92
CA THR A 115 -2.24 1.76 -6.45
C THR A 115 -2.84 0.41 -6.05
N GLU A 116 -2.44 -0.67 -6.73
CA GLU A 116 -2.89 -2.02 -6.42
C GLU A 116 -2.10 -2.70 -5.31
N GLY A 117 -0.90 -2.22 -4.99
CA GLY A 117 0.00 -2.85 -4.04
C GLY A 117 0.52 -1.91 -2.96
N GLU A 118 0.95 -2.50 -1.84
CA GLU A 118 1.57 -1.74 -0.76
C GLU A 118 2.91 -1.14 -1.19
N PHE A 119 3.72 -1.91 -1.94
CA PHE A 119 5.03 -1.42 -2.39
C PHE A 119 4.92 -0.28 -3.39
N ASP A 120 3.96 -0.35 -4.31
CA ASP A 120 3.70 0.73 -5.26
C ASP A 120 3.26 2.00 -4.54
N CYS A 121 2.39 1.86 -3.53
CA CYS A 121 1.98 2.95 -2.67
C CYS A 121 3.15 3.55 -1.88
N ILE A 122 4.02 2.73 -1.31
CA ILE A 122 5.22 3.17 -0.59
C ILE A 122 6.15 3.94 -1.54
N MET A 123 6.46 3.36 -2.70
CA MET A 123 7.32 3.97 -3.71
C MET A 123 6.80 5.34 -4.16
N MET A 124 5.50 5.43 -4.50
CA MET A 124 4.86 6.70 -4.83
C MET A 124 5.04 7.73 -3.72
N THR A 125 4.74 7.34 -2.48
CA THR A 125 4.79 8.26 -1.35
C THR A 125 6.21 8.78 -1.08
N VAL A 126 7.23 7.90 -1.10
CA VAL A 126 8.61 8.28 -0.72
C VAL A 126 9.41 8.89 -1.85
N LYS A 127 9.11 8.56 -3.10
CA LYS A 127 9.90 9.03 -4.27
C LYS A 127 9.30 10.23 -4.98
N THR A 128 7.99 10.45 -4.87
CA THR A 128 7.29 11.49 -5.63
C THR A 128 6.58 12.51 -4.75
N ASN A 129 6.36 12.22 -3.47
CA ASN A 129 5.51 13.00 -2.55
C ASN A 129 4.03 13.14 -2.99
N HIS A 130 3.56 12.37 -3.97
CA HIS A 130 2.15 12.33 -4.30
C HIS A 130 1.36 11.59 -3.22
N PRO A 131 0.25 12.16 -2.71
CA PRO A 131 -0.59 11.47 -1.73
C PRO A 131 -1.16 10.21 -2.36
N THR A 132 -0.80 9.05 -1.82
CA THR A 132 -1.11 7.75 -2.44
C THR A 132 -1.66 6.78 -1.41
N VAL A 133 -2.75 6.10 -1.75
CA VAL A 133 -3.28 4.95 -1.01
C VAL A 133 -3.12 3.66 -1.81
N GLY A 134 -2.94 2.55 -1.12
CA GLY A 134 -2.88 1.22 -1.73
C GLY A 134 -4.16 0.42 -1.47
N ILE A 135 -4.65 -0.28 -2.49
CA ILE A 135 -5.76 -1.23 -2.36
C ILE A 135 -5.26 -2.61 -2.76
N PRO A 136 -4.74 -3.39 -1.78
CA PRO A 136 -4.00 -4.60 -2.07
C PRO A 136 -4.85 -5.69 -2.72
N GLY A 137 -4.64 -5.86 -4.02
CA GLY A 137 -5.37 -6.77 -4.90
C GLY A 137 -6.66 -6.16 -5.46
N ALA A 138 -6.80 -6.22 -6.77
CA ALA A 138 -7.90 -5.64 -7.55
C ALA A 138 -9.31 -6.03 -7.05
N ASN A 139 -9.43 -7.21 -6.41
CA ASN A 139 -10.69 -7.69 -5.85
C ASN A 139 -11.05 -7.10 -4.47
N ASN A 140 -10.14 -6.33 -3.85
CA ASN A 140 -10.35 -5.75 -2.53
C ASN A 140 -10.94 -4.34 -2.56
N TRP A 141 -11.30 -3.82 -3.72
CA TRP A 141 -12.10 -2.60 -3.82
C TRP A 141 -13.44 -2.77 -3.11
N LYS A 142 -13.81 -1.81 -2.26
CA LYS A 142 -15.02 -1.88 -1.43
C LYS A 142 -15.85 -0.61 -1.60
N PRO A 143 -17.20 -0.72 -1.61
CA PRO A 143 -18.09 0.42 -1.83
C PRO A 143 -17.90 1.59 -0.86
N HIS A 144 -17.41 1.34 0.37
CA HIS A 144 -17.17 2.44 1.31
C HIS A 144 -15.93 3.26 0.97
N TYR A 145 -15.02 2.79 0.10
CA TYR A 145 -13.89 3.59 -0.39
C TYR A 145 -14.35 4.73 -1.29
N VAL A 146 -15.45 4.54 -2.02
CA VAL A 146 -16.08 5.61 -2.81
C VAL A 146 -16.31 6.85 -1.95
N LYS A 147 -16.91 6.68 -0.75
CA LYS A 147 -17.21 7.79 0.14
C LYS A 147 -15.98 8.53 0.67
N ILE A 148 -14.82 7.89 0.66
CA ILE A 148 -13.55 8.48 1.10
C ILE A 148 -12.88 9.20 -0.06
N LEU A 149 -12.96 8.63 -1.26
CA LEU A 149 -12.24 9.11 -2.42
C LEU A 149 -13.02 10.12 -3.26
N ASP A 150 -14.34 10.16 -3.12
CA ASP A 150 -15.24 11.08 -3.84
C ASP A 150 -15.12 12.54 -3.36
N ASP A 151 -14.44 12.77 -2.23
CA ASP A 151 -14.15 14.11 -1.71
C ASP A 151 -13.00 14.81 -2.48
N PHE A 152 -12.23 14.09 -3.31
CA PHE A 152 -11.14 14.65 -4.09
C PHE A 152 -11.61 15.08 -5.48
N ASP A 153 -11.08 16.22 -5.95
CA ASP A 153 -11.39 16.74 -7.30
C ASP A 153 -11.01 15.72 -8.39
N VAL A 154 -9.89 14.98 -8.17
CA VAL A 154 -9.39 13.96 -9.08
C VAL A 154 -8.84 12.76 -8.31
N VAL A 155 -9.25 11.56 -8.70
CA VAL A 155 -8.63 10.30 -8.28
C VAL A 155 -7.79 9.75 -9.43
N ILE A 156 -6.50 9.50 -9.18
CA ILE A 156 -5.56 9.01 -10.20
C ILE A 156 -5.24 7.55 -9.88
N VAL A 157 -5.76 6.64 -10.70
CA VAL A 157 -5.47 5.21 -10.56
C VAL A 157 -4.23 4.86 -11.35
N LEU A 158 -3.20 4.38 -10.65
CA LEU A 158 -1.98 3.84 -11.23
C LEU A 158 -2.19 2.33 -11.40
N ALA A 159 -2.59 1.91 -12.58
CA ALA A 159 -2.97 0.54 -12.87
C ALA A 159 -1.76 -0.25 -13.36
N ASP A 160 -1.53 -1.45 -12.81
CA ASP A 160 -0.52 -2.37 -13.30
C ASP A 160 -0.74 -2.71 -14.78
N GLY A 161 0.34 -2.99 -15.51
CA GLY A 161 0.35 -3.26 -16.94
C GLY A 161 -0.15 -4.66 -17.29
N ASP A 162 -1.26 -5.08 -16.70
CA ASP A 162 -1.91 -6.35 -16.98
C ASP A 162 -3.44 -6.22 -17.04
N ALA A 163 -4.11 -7.32 -17.37
CA ALA A 163 -5.56 -7.34 -17.48
C ALA A 163 -6.27 -7.06 -16.14
N ALA A 164 -5.67 -7.47 -15.02
CA ALA A 164 -6.25 -7.25 -13.69
C ALA A 164 -6.16 -5.76 -13.30
N GLY A 165 -5.01 -5.11 -13.57
CA GLY A 165 -4.82 -3.68 -13.33
C GLY A 165 -5.77 -2.83 -14.16
N LEU A 166 -5.94 -3.16 -15.44
CA LEU A 166 -6.89 -2.46 -16.30
C LEU A 166 -8.34 -2.58 -15.79
N GLU A 167 -8.77 -3.77 -15.37
CA GLU A 167 -10.11 -3.98 -14.81
C GLU A 167 -10.27 -3.30 -13.44
N PHE A 168 -9.21 -3.23 -12.64
CA PHE A 168 -9.20 -2.48 -11.40
C PHE A 168 -9.46 -0.99 -11.65
N GLY A 169 -8.70 -0.37 -12.56
CA GLY A 169 -8.90 1.02 -12.93
C GLY A 169 -10.31 1.30 -13.46
N LYS A 170 -10.82 0.45 -14.37
CA LYS A 170 -12.19 0.56 -14.90
C LYS A 170 -13.26 0.41 -13.81
N LYS A 171 -13.05 -0.49 -12.84
CA LYS A 171 -13.99 -0.69 -11.73
C LYS A 171 -14.09 0.57 -10.88
N ILE A 172 -12.99 1.20 -10.53
CA ILE A 172 -12.95 2.45 -9.77
C ILE A 172 -13.63 3.56 -10.57
N SER A 173 -13.30 3.70 -11.86
CA SER A 173 -13.86 4.72 -12.75
C SER A 173 -15.38 4.61 -12.97
N ARG A 174 -15.98 3.42 -12.79
CA ARG A 174 -17.44 3.26 -12.85
C ARG A 174 -18.15 3.73 -11.58
N GLU A 175 -17.44 3.78 -10.46
CA GLU A 175 -18.03 4.08 -9.14
C GLU A 175 -17.70 5.50 -8.65
N LEU A 176 -16.68 6.15 -9.20
CA LEU A 176 -16.26 7.52 -8.89
C LEU A 176 -16.44 8.44 -10.10
N GLY A 177 -16.82 9.69 -9.84
CA GLY A 177 -17.15 10.65 -10.93
C GLY A 177 -15.94 11.22 -11.66
N SER A 178 -14.79 11.37 -11.00
CA SER A 178 -13.60 12.03 -11.56
C SER A 178 -12.36 11.14 -11.37
N VAL A 179 -12.12 10.26 -12.35
CA VAL A 179 -11.00 9.30 -12.32
C VAL A 179 -10.17 9.41 -13.59
N ASN A 180 -8.87 9.58 -13.41
CA ASN A 180 -7.87 9.38 -14.45
C ASN A 180 -7.13 8.05 -14.21
N ILE A 181 -6.92 7.28 -15.27
CA ILE A 181 -6.20 6.01 -15.21
C ILE A 181 -4.87 6.16 -15.93
N ILE A 182 -3.77 5.98 -15.22
CA ILE A 182 -2.43 5.87 -15.78
C ILE A 182 -2.06 4.39 -15.76
N SER A 183 -2.11 3.74 -16.91
CA SER A 183 -1.72 2.34 -17.05
C SER A 183 -0.22 2.22 -17.24
N MET A 184 0.39 1.31 -16.48
CA MET A 184 1.78 0.94 -16.71
C MET A 184 1.91 0.16 -18.03
N PRO A 185 3.09 0.15 -18.67
CA PRO A 185 3.36 -0.71 -19.82
C PRO A 185 3.16 -2.20 -19.51
N ASP A 186 2.93 -3.00 -20.54
CA ASP A 186 2.65 -4.44 -20.41
C ASP A 186 3.68 -5.15 -19.49
N GLY A 187 3.18 -5.81 -18.47
CA GLY A 187 3.95 -6.56 -17.48
C GLY A 187 4.69 -5.72 -16.42
N GLU A 188 4.50 -4.41 -16.42
CA GLU A 188 5.11 -3.51 -15.44
C GLU A 188 4.13 -3.14 -14.33
N ASP A 189 4.68 -2.85 -13.15
CA ASP A 189 4.01 -2.18 -12.04
C ASP A 189 4.66 -0.81 -11.76
N VAL A 190 4.12 -0.04 -10.85
CA VAL A 190 4.66 1.29 -10.50
C VAL A 190 6.11 1.18 -10.01
N ASN A 191 6.41 0.19 -9.17
CA ASN A 191 7.77 -0.01 -8.64
C ASN A 191 8.76 -0.32 -9.76
N SER A 192 8.43 -1.23 -10.67
CA SER A 192 9.30 -1.60 -11.79
C SER A 192 9.53 -0.43 -12.75
N MET A 193 8.50 0.38 -13.00
CA MET A 193 8.63 1.57 -13.84
C MET A 193 9.53 2.64 -13.21
N MET A 194 9.40 2.88 -11.90
CA MET A 194 10.30 3.80 -11.19
C MET A 194 11.75 3.31 -11.21
N ILE A 195 11.98 2.00 -11.10
CA ILE A 195 13.32 1.41 -11.22
C ILE A 195 13.90 1.64 -12.62
N LYS A 196 13.09 1.53 -13.66
CA LYS A 196 13.54 1.62 -15.07
C LYS A 196 13.69 3.04 -15.59
N GLN A 197 12.81 3.95 -15.20
CA GLN A 197 12.70 5.27 -15.79
C GLN A 197 12.81 6.45 -14.81
N GLY A 198 12.91 6.17 -13.50
CA GLY A 198 12.87 7.21 -12.47
C GLY A 198 11.46 7.65 -12.12
N SER A 199 11.34 8.51 -11.10
CA SER A 199 10.04 9.05 -10.63
C SER A 199 9.48 10.13 -11.54
N GLU A 200 10.32 10.86 -12.25
CA GLU A 200 9.95 12.00 -13.11
C GLU A 200 8.94 11.61 -14.18
N TRP A 201 9.06 10.40 -14.71
CA TRP A 201 8.12 9.86 -15.71
C TRP A 201 6.67 9.78 -15.20
N LEU A 202 6.48 9.42 -13.93
CA LEU A 202 5.16 9.40 -13.29
C LEU A 202 4.72 10.80 -12.87
N ASP A 203 5.64 11.61 -12.35
CA ASP A 203 5.35 13.00 -11.95
C ASP A 203 4.74 13.82 -13.10
N GLU A 204 5.29 13.71 -14.31
CA GLU A 204 4.78 14.41 -15.49
C GLU A 204 3.33 13.98 -15.78
N ARG A 205 3.05 12.69 -15.83
CA ARG A 205 1.70 12.16 -16.11
C ARG A 205 0.68 12.53 -15.06
N ILE A 206 1.08 12.51 -13.78
CA ILE A 206 0.20 12.92 -12.69
C ILE A 206 -0.11 14.41 -12.79
N ARG A 207 0.89 15.26 -13.09
CA ARG A 207 0.68 16.70 -13.29
C ARG A 207 -0.29 16.99 -14.43
N GLU A 208 -0.20 16.27 -15.55
CA GLU A 208 -1.14 16.38 -16.66
C GLU A 208 -2.59 16.08 -16.23
N CYS A 209 -2.77 15.10 -15.32
CA CYS A 209 -4.10 14.75 -14.80
C CYS A 209 -4.67 15.81 -13.83
N VAL A 210 -3.82 16.55 -13.14
CA VAL A 210 -4.22 17.50 -12.07
C VAL A 210 -4.36 18.93 -12.59
N THR A 211 -3.64 19.29 -13.67
CA THR A 211 -3.70 20.63 -14.24
C THR A 211 -5.00 20.80 -15.05
N PRO A 212 -5.88 21.75 -14.72
CA PRO A 212 -7.02 22.04 -15.57
C PRO A 212 -6.53 22.50 -16.94
N GLY A 213 -7.03 21.87 -18.01
CA GLY A 213 -6.81 22.31 -19.40
C GLY A 213 -7.48 23.67 -19.69
#